data_a61d9bd7b812af3d6e4c1306a6839091
#
_entry.id   a61d9bd7b812af3d6e4c1306a6839091
#
_cell.length_a   1.000
_cell.length_b   1.000
_cell.length_c   1.000
_cell.angle_alpha   90.00
_cell.angle_beta   90.00
_cell.angle_gamma   90.00
#
_symmetry.space_group_name_H-M   'P 1'
#
loop_
_entity.id
_entity.type
_entity.pdbx_description
1 polymer ?
#
loop_
_entity_poly.entity_id
_entity_poly.type
_entity_poly.pdbx_seq_one_letter_code
_entity_poly.pdbx_strand_id
1 'polypeptide(L)'
;MQNYWSNNLGSSRRWLMFALGTTLSWGVWGALIEIPEKLGFPATLGYSVWALTMIPCAILALRSDNWRLALHREAWVFGSLIGFLGAGGQLILFEALRSGPAFIVFPIVSLYPAITIILSLWLLKEQASTRNWIGICLALPAIALLSYVAPNDTLISGYTWLFLAMGVFLMWGLQAYFMKLASDRMPSESMFFYMTLTGVLLIPIAVTMTDFSQPINWSFTGPY
;
A
#
# COMPACT_ATOMS: atom_id res chain seq x y z
N MET A 1 31.18 -6.12 2.17
CA MET A 1 29.82 -6.55 1.78
C MET A 1 29.40 -6.08 0.36
N GLN A 2 30.34 -5.88 -0.55
CA GLN A 2 30.07 -5.34 -1.90
C GLN A 2 29.89 -6.38 -3.00
N ASN A 3 29.96 -7.70 -2.70
CA ASN A 3 30.00 -8.75 -3.72
C ASN A 3 28.71 -9.58 -3.88
N TYR A 4 27.58 -9.14 -3.29
CA TYR A 4 26.32 -9.88 -3.41
C TYR A 4 25.51 -9.53 -4.68
N TRP A 5 25.83 -8.42 -5.35
CA TRP A 5 25.04 -7.91 -6.48
C TRP A 5 25.63 -8.14 -7.87
N SER A 6 26.83 -8.75 -8.00
CA SER A 6 27.55 -8.82 -9.28
C SER A 6 27.30 -10.07 -10.13
N ASN A 7 26.58 -11.06 -9.65
CA ASN A 7 26.34 -12.29 -10.42
C ASN A 7 24.84 -12.59 -10.56
N ASN A 8 24.16 -11.96 -11.53
CA ASN A 8 23.07 -12.65 -12.22
C ASN A 8 22.31 -11.72 -13.18
N LEU A 9 22.64 -11.76 -14.45
CA LEU A 9 21.76 -11.27 -15.53
C LEU A 9 20.39 -11.99 -15.54
N GLY A 10 20.24 -13.10 -14.81
CA GLY A 10 18.96 -13.77 -14.55
C GLY A 10 18.08 -13.10 -13.47
N SER A 11 18.66 -12.31 -12.55
CA SER A 11 17.91 -11.63 -11.50
C SER A 11 17.12 -10.41 -12.01
N SER A 12 17.62 -9.78 -13.09
CA SER A 12 17.00 -8.59 -13.68
C SER A 12 15.59 -8.84 -14.24
N ARG A 13 15.27 -10.05 -14.67
CA ARG A 13 13.93 -10.37 -15.19
C ARG A 13 12.97 -10.86 -14.12
N ARG A 14 13.47 -11.45 -13.03
CA ARG A 14 12.62 -11.97 -11.95
C ARG A 14 11.92 -10.86 -11.17
N TRP A 15 12.63 -9.80 -10.78
CA TRP A 15 12.01 -8.69 -10.07
C TRP A 15 10.91 -8.02 -10.91
N LEU A 16 11.12 -7.91 -12.24
CA LEU A 16 10.11 -7.33 -13.14
C LEU A 16 8.85 -8.20 -13.21
N MET A 17 9.01 -9.53 -13.26
CA MET A 17 7.88 -10.46 -13.22
C MET A 17 7.08 -10.34 -11.92
N PHE A 18 7.75 -10.25 -10.77
CA PHE A 18 7.08 -10.03 -9.48
C PHE A 18 6.41 -8.65 -9.42
N ALA A 19 7.07 -7.61 -9.90
CA ALA A 19 6.50 -6.27 -9.96
C ALA A 19 5.24 -6.22 -10.83
N LEU A 20 5.28 -6.81 -12.03
CA LEU A 20 4.12 -6.91 -12.92
C LEU A 20 3.00 -7.75 -12.29
N GLY A 21 3.33 -8.89 -11.70
CA GLY A 21 2.37 -9.74 -10.99
C GLY A 21 1.67 -8.99 -9.85
N THR A 22 2.45 -8.28 -9.03
CA THR A 22 1.92 -7.44 -7.95
C THR A 22 1.01 -6.33 -8.49
N THR A 23 1.45 -5.63 -9.53
CA THR A 23 0.66 -4.54 -10.14
C THR A 23 -0.68 -5.06 -10.69
N LEU A 24 -0.67 -6.20 -11.40
CA LEU A 24 -1.89 -6.82 -11.91
C LEU A 24 -2.81 -7.28 -10.78
N SER A 25 -2.27 -7.94 -9.76
CA SER A 25 -3.05 -8.38 -8.58
C SER A 25 -3.67 -7.21 -7.84
N TRP A 26 -2.93 -6.10 -7.68
CA TRP A 26 -3.44 -4.87 -7.10
C TRP A 26 -4.53 -4.22 -7.95
N GLY A 27 -4.38 -4.23 -9.27
CA GLY A 27 -5.40 -3.73 -10.19
C GLY A 27 -6.70 -4.51 -10.10
N VAL A 28 -6.63 -5.84 -10.08
CA VAL A 28 -7.80 -6.72 -9.91
C VAL A 28 -8.45 -6.48 -8.54
N TRP A 29 -7.66 -6.46 -7.46
CA TRP A 29 -8.15 -6.18 -6.11
C TRP A 29 -8.83 -4.81 -6.04
N GLY A 30 -8.22 -3.76 -6.58
CA GLY A 30 -8.78 -2.41 -6.59
C GLY A 30 -10.08 -2.31 -7.39
N ALA A 31 -10.23 -3.08 -8.47
CA ALA A 31 -11.48 -3.13 -9.23
C ALA A 31 -12.62 -3.86 -8.50
N LEU A 32 -12.29 -4.79 -7.61
CA LEU A 32 -13.28 -5.62 -6.93
C LEU A 32 -13.61 -5.14 -5.51
N ILE A 33 -12.77 -4.30 -4.90
CA ILE A 33 -12.84 -3.93 -3.48
C ILE A 33 -14.15 -3.24 -3.07
N GLU A 34 -14.79 -2.50 -3.98
CA GLU A 34 -16.07 -1.84 -3.70
C GLU A 34 -17.27 -2.80 -3.70
N ILE A 35 -17.13 -4.00 -4.27
CA ILE A 35 -18.25 -4.93 -4.43
C ILE A 35 -18.81 -5.38 -3.09
N PRO A 36 -18.00 -5.86 -2.13
CA PRO A 36 -18.51 -6.27 -0.83
C PRO A 36 -19.21 -5.15 -0.07
N GLU A 37 -18.67 -3.93 -0.12
CA GLU A 37 -19.28 -2.77 0.54
C GLU A 37 -20.64 -2.43 -0.05
N LYS A 38 -20.76 -2.41 -1.38
CA LYS A 38 -22.03 -2.21 -2.09
C LYS A 38 -23.06 -3.31 -1.79
N LEU A 39 -22.59 -4.48 -1.40
CA LEU A 39 -23.43 -5.61 -0.99
C LEU A 39 -23.72 -5.65 0.52
N GLY A 40 -23.26 -4.66 1.30
CA GLY A 40 -23.53 -4.51 2.73
C GLY A 40 -22.49 -5.14 3.66
N PHE A 41 -21.25 -5.34 3.18
CA PHE A 41 -20.13 -5.70 4.04
C PHE A 41 -19.28 -4.46 4.35
N PRO A 42 -19.13 -4.05 5.62
CA PRO A 42 -18.44 -2.80 5.96
C PRO A 42 -16.97 -2.79 5.53
N ALA A 43 -16.51 -1.70 4.91
CA ALA A 43 -15.13 -1.52 4.47
C ALA A 43 -14.11 -1.66 5.63
N THR A 44 -14.47 -1.21 6.83
CA THR A 44 -13.64 -1.35 8.03
C THR A 44 -13.46 -2.81 8.48
N LEU A 45 -14.48 -3.66 8.31
CA LEU A 45 -14.33 -5.11 8.47
C LEU A 45 -13.51 -5.71 7.33
N GLY A 46 -13.63 -5.17 6.11
CA GLY A 46 -12.78 -5.53 4.98
C GLY A 46 -11.30 -5.34 5.29
N TYR A 47 -10.95 -4.23 5.96
CA TYR A 47 -9.59 -4.05 6.48
C TYR A 47 -9.16 -5.20 7.41
N SER A 48 -10.04 -5.64 8.31
CA SER A 48 -9.72 -6.72 9.25
C SER A 48 -9.45 -8.04 8.51
N VAL A 49 -10.25 -8.36 7.50
CA VAL A 49 -10.03 -9.54 6.63
C VAL A 49 -8.70 -9.41 5.89
N TRP A 50 -8.44 -8.25 5.27
CA TRP A 50 -7.17 -7.97 4.59
C TRP A 50 -5.97 -8.16 5.52
N ALA A 51 -5.99 -7.62 6.73
CA ALA A 51 -4.91 -7.76 7.70
C ALA A 51 -4.68 -9.22 8.12
N LEU A 52 -5.74 -9.99 8.30
CA LEU A 52 -5.65 -11.43 8.63
C LEU A 52 -5.09 -12.25 7.48
N THR A 53 -5.41 -11.91 6.22
CA THR A 53 -4.86 -12.62 5.04
C THR A 53 -3.36 -12.39 4.86
N MET A 54 -2.78 -11.35 5.46
CA MET A 54 -1.32 -11.15 5.48
C MET A 54 -0.58 -12.17 6.36
N ILE A 55 -1.23 -12.74 7.38
CA ILE A 55 -0.60 -13.66 8.34
C ILE A 55 0.01 -14.88 7.64
N PRO A 56 -0.73 -15.69 6.85
CA PRO A 56 -0.14 -16.84 6.16
C PRO A 56 0.98 -16.43 5.21
N CYS A 57 0.87 -15.27 4.55
CA CYS A 57 1.92 -14.75 3.68
C CYS A 57 3.19 -14.38 4.48
N ALA A 58 3.05 -13.76 5.66
CA ALA A 58 4.18 -13.44 6.53
C ALA A 58 4.86 -14.70 7.08
N ILE A 59 4.08 -15.73 7.42
CA ILE A 59 4.61 -17.04 7.84
C ILE A 59 5.42 -17.66 6.70
N LEU A 60 4.91 -17.66 5.47
CA LEU A 60 5.63 -18.18 4.31
C LEU A 60 6.89 -17.38 4.00
N ALA A 61 6.84 -16.06 4.10
CA ALA A 61 7.99 -15.17 3.92
C ALA A 61 9.09 -15.47 4.95
N LEU A 62 8.75 -15.53 6.23
CA LEU A 62 9.72 -15.87 7.28
C LEU A 62 10.29 -17.29 7.12
N ARG A 63 9.45 -18.25 6.71
CA ARG A 63 9.91 -19.61 6.44
C ARG A 63 10.92 -19.65 5.28
N SER A 64 10.73 -18.83 4.23
CA SER A 64 11.66 -18.76 3.10
C SER A 64 13.02 -18.19 3.49
N ASP A 65 13.08 -17.37 4.54
CA ASP A 65 14.33 -16.84 5.13
C ASP A 65 14.77 -17.62 6.40
N ASN A 66 14.42 -18.91 6.51
CA ASN A 66 14.78 -19.76 7.64
C ASN A 66 14.40 -19.17 9.03
N TRP A 67 13.24 -18.51 9.11
CA TRP A 67 12.71 -17.87 10.33
C TRP A 67 13.63 -16.78 10.91
N ARG A 68 14.44 -16.14 10.07
CA ARG A 68 15.34 -15.06 10.49
C ARG A 68 14.56 -13.75 10.56
N LEU A 69 14.15 -13.39 11.76
CA LEU A 69 13.52 -12.10 12.03
C LEU A 69 14.56 -11.11 12.56
N ALA A 70 14.66 -9.96 11.94
CA ALA A 70 15.51 -8.88 12.42
C ALA A 70 14.90 -8.25 13.68
N LEU A 71 15.56 -8.43 14.83
CA LEU A 71 15.08 -7.97 16.14
C LEU A 71 15.95 -6.85 16.76
N HIS A 72 16.92 -6.33 16.03
CA HIS A 72 17.74 -5.22 16.51
C HIS A 72 16.95 -3.90 16.52
N ARG A 73 17.39 -2.93 17.32
CA ARG A 73 16.67 -1.67 17.57
C ARG A 73 16.23 -0.95 16.31
N GLU A 74 17.10 -0.87 15.30
CA GLU A 74 16.78 -0.21 14.03
C GLU A 74 15.68 -0.95 13.28
N ALA A 75 15.68 -2.30 13.27
CA ALA A 75 14.63 -3.08 12.66
C ALA A 75 13.26 -2.84 13.32
N TRP A 76 13.23 -2.74 14.66
CA TRP A 76 12.01 -2.38 15.37
C TRP A 76 11.49 -0.99 14.97
N VAL A 77 12.38 0.02 14.97
CA VAL A 77 11.98 1.40 14.65
C VAL A 77 11.50 1.50 13.20
N PHE A 78 12.31 1.04 12.24
CA PHE A 78 11.92 1.10 10.83
C PHE A 78 10.74 0.19 10.53
N GLY A 79 10.73 -1.02 11.07
CA GLY A 79 9.65 -1.98 10.86
C GLY A 79 8.31 -1.48 11.37
N SER A 80 8.26 -0.92 12.59
CA SER A 80 7.05 -0.33 13.16
C SER A 80 6.59 0.90 12.37
N LEU A 81 7.52 1.76 11.95
CA LEU A 81 7.20 2.95 11.17
C LEU A 81 6.65 2.58 9.78
N ILE A 82 7.33 1.66 9.08
CA ILE A 82 6.89 1.13 7.78
C ILE A 82 5.51 0.46 7.93
N GLY A 83 5.33 -0.35 8.97
CA GLY A 83 4.08 -1.01 9.27
C GLY A 83 2.95 -0.03 9.54
N PHE A 84 3.18 0.97 10.38
CA PHE A 84 2.18 1.99 10.70
C PHE A 84 1.79 2.83 9.46
N LEU A 85 2.77 3.27 8.68
CA LEU A 85 2.51 4.04 7.46
C LEU A 85 1.78 3.19 6.41
N GLY A 86 2.14 1.92 6.26
CA GLY A 86 1.50 1.01 5.31
C GLY A 86 0.10 0.59 5.73
N ALA A 87 -0.01 -0.06 6.88
CA ALA A 87 -1.28 -0.59 7.37
C ALA A 87 -2.24 0.51 7.83
N GLY A 88 -1.73 1.59 8.44
CA GLY A 88 -2.53 2.76 8.77
C GLY A 88 -3.03 3.48 7.51
N GLY A 89 -2.17 3.64 6.50
CA GLY A 89 -2.59 4.16 5.20
C GLY A 89 -3.66 3.29 4.55
N GLN A 90 -3.55 1.95 4.66
CA GLN A 90 -4.57 1.04 4.16
C GLN A 90 -5.91 1.21 4.88
N LEU A 91 -5.91 1.38 6.21
CA LEU A 91 -7.14 1.64 6.97
C LEU A 91 -7.82 2.95 6.53
N ILE A 92 -7.01 4.01 6.33
CA ILE A 92 -7.50 5.30 5.84
C ILE A 92 -8.01 5.17 4.39
N LEU A 93 -7.38 4.32 3.56
CA LEU A 93 -7.85 4.07 2.20
C LEU A 93 -9.27 3.46 2.19
N PHE A 94 -9.54 2.49 3.03
CA PHE A 94 -10.87 1.91 3.14
C PHE A 94 -11.91 2.98 3.52
N GLU A 95 -11.58 3.88 4.45
CA GLU A 95 -12.46 4.98 4.81
C GLU A 95 -12.62 6.03 3.68
N ALA A 96 -11.55 6.30 2.94
CA ALA A 96 -11.60 7.18 1.77
C ALA A 96 -12.52 6.61 0.67
N LEU A 97 -12.45 5.30 0.43
CA LEU A 97 -13.29 4.61 -0.56
C LEU A 97 -14.76 4.54 -0.14
N ARG A 98 -15.05 4.50 1.17
CA ARG A 98 -16.42 4.52 1.70
C ARG A 98 -17.15 5.83 1.38
N SER A 99 -16.44 6.95 1.36
CA SER A 99 -17.02 8.29 1.19
C SER A 99 -16.67 8.96 -0.15
N GLY A 100 -15.76 8.38 -0.92
CA GLY A 100 -15.29 8.92 -2.18
C GLY A 100 -15.27 7.91 -3.32
N PRO A 101 -15.30 8.39 -4.57
CA PRO A 101 -15.32 7.53 -5.75
C PRO A 101 -13.96 6.87 -5.96
N ALA A 102 -13.92 5.53 -6.03
CA ALA A 102 -12.69 4.77 -6.20
C ALA A 102 -11.89 5.18 -7.43
N PHE A 103 -12.56 5.53 -8.54
CA PHE A 103 -11.94 5.96 -9.78
C PHE A 103 -11.16 7.29 -9.67
N ILE A 104 -11.35 8.08 -8.60
CA ILE A 104 -10.56 9.28 -8.28
C ILE A 104 -9.58 8.98 -7.13
N VAL A 105 -10.01 8.26 -6.11
CA VAL A 105 -9.18 7.92 -4.95
C VAL A 105 -7.93 7.13 -5.36
N PHE A 106 -8.09 6.06 -6.15
CA PHE A 106 -6.97 5.23 -6.57
C PHE A 106 -5.91 5.97 -7.40
N PRO A 107 -6.26 6.80 -8.41
CA PRO A 107 -5.27 7.61 -9.09
C PRO A 107 -4.52 8.58 -8.18
N ILE A 108 -5.19 9.28 -7.27
CA ILE A 108 -4.54 10.19 -6.31
C ILE A 108 -3.53 9.40 -5.46
N VAL A 109 -3.97 8.30 -4.87
CA VAL A 109 -3.12 7.46 -4.03
C VAL A 109 -1.96 6.90 -4.84
N SER A 110 -2.17 6.49 -6.09
CA SER A 110 -1.12 5.93 -6.98
C SER A 110 0.01 6.92 -7.30
N LEU A 111 -0.16 8.20 -6.98
CA LEU A 111 0.91 9.21 -7.06
C LEU A 111 1.95 9.10 -5.93
N TYR A 112 1.74 8.25 -4.91
CA TYR A 112 2.67 8.12 -3.78
C TYR A 112 4.15 7.95 -4.15
N PRO A 113 4.56 7.33 -5.28
CA PRO A 113 5.96 7.26 -5.67
C PRO A 113 6.60 8.63 -5.92
N ALA A 114 5.79 9.65 -6.24
CA ALA A 114 6.30 11.02 -6.39
C ALA A 114 6.90 11.55 -5.07
N ILE A 115 6.23 11.31 -3.93
CA ILE A 115 6.76 11.66 -2.61
C ILE A 115 8.06 10.90 -2.34
N THR A 116 8.10 9.59 -2.61
CA THR A 116 9.29 8.77 -2.42
C THR A 116 10.47 9.28 -3.23
N ILE A 117 10.24 9.66 -4.49
CA ILE A 117 11.28 10.20 -5.39
C ILE A 117 11.76 11.54 -4.88
N ILE A 118 10.85 12.47 -4.55
CA ILE A 118 11.20 13.80 -4.03
C ILE A 118 12.06 13.67 -2.76
N LEU A 119 11.65 12.81 -1.82
CA LEU A 119 12.40 12.58 -0.59
C LEU A 119 13.78 11.95 -0.86
N SER A 120 13.85 10.99 -1.80
CA SER A 120 15.12 10.37 -2.18
C SER A 120 16.09 11.36 -2.83
N LEU A 121 15.61 12.22 -3.72
CA LEU A 121 16.42 13.25 -4.36
C LEU A 121 16.90 14.30 -3.36
N TRP A 122 16.00 14.72 -2.47
CA TRP A 122 16.28 15.83 -1.55
C TRP A 122 17.09 15.39 -0.32
N LEU A 123 16.66 14.32 0.37
CA LEU A 123 17.27 13.88 1.62
C LEU A 123 18.46 12.93 1.38
N LEU A 124 18.37 12.03 0.39
CA LEU A 124 19.45 11.10 0.08
C LEU A 124 20.42 11.65 -0.97
N LYS A 125 20.13 12.84 -1.54
CA LYS A 125 20.92 13.48 -2.59
C LYS A 125 21.20 12.55 -3.77
N GLU A 126 20.25 11.66 -4.07
CA GLU A 126 20.36 10.77 -5.22
C GLU A 126 20.21 11.55 -6.52
N GLN A 127 20.91 11.10 -7.54
CA GLN A 127 20.79 11.70 -8.88
C GLN A 127 19.83 10.84 -9.71
N ALA A 128 18.75 11.44 -10.18
CA ALA A 128 17.89 10.81 -11.14
C ALA A 128 18.47 10.97 -12.54
N SER A 129 18.60 9.89 -13.29
CA SER A 129 19.00 9.94 -14.70
C SER A 129 17.92 10.64 -15.53
N THR A 130 18.31 11.19 -16.70
CA THR A 130 17.35 11.80 -17.63
C THR A 130 16.21 10.84 -18.00
N ARG A 131 16.50 9.54 -18.12
CA ARG A 131 15.47 8.51 -18.39
C ARG A 131 14.45 8.41 -17.26
N ASN A 132 14.91 8.49 -15.99
CA ASN A 132 14.03 8.48 -14.83
C ASN A 132 13.12 9.72 -14.81
N TRP A 133 13.66 10.89 -15.11
CA TRP A 133 12.89 12.12 -15.23
C TRP A 133 11.82 12.05 -16.33
N ILE A 134 12.16 11.52 -17.50
CA ILE A 134 11.19 11.28 -18.57
C ILE A 134 10.05 10.36 -18.07
N GLY A 135 10.39 9.26 -17.38
CA GLY A 135 9.40 8.34 -16.80
C GLY A 135 8.46 9.04 -15.81
N ILE A 136 9.00 9.86 -14.90
CA ILE A 136 8.22 10.64 -13.93
C ILE A 136 7.29 11.63 -14.65
N CYS A 137 7.84 12.40 -15.59
CA CYS A 137 7.09 13.40 -16.35
C CYS A 137 5.97 12.79 -17.22
N LEU A 138 6.09 11.54 -17.64
CA LEU A 138 5.03 10.81 -18.36
C LEU A 138 4.00 10.19 -17.40
N ALA A 139 4.44 9.67 -16.24
CA ALA A 139 3.57 9.02 -15.29
C ALA A 139 2.57 9.98 -14.63
N LEU A 140 3.02 11.19 -14.24
CA LEU A 140 2.14 12.16 -13.59
C LEU A 140 0.95 12.60 -14.46
N PRO A 141 1.13 13.02 -15.73
CA PRO A 141 0.01 13.31 -16.61
C PRO A 141 -0.86 12.09 -16.92
N ALA A 142 -0.27 10.90 -17.07
CA ALA A 142 -1.02 9.67 -17.31
C ALA A 142 -1.99 9.37 -16.15
N ILE A 143 -1.55 9.54 -14.91
CA ILE A 143 -2.42 9.37 -13.73
C ILE A 143 -3.51 10.44 -13.71
N ALA A 144 -3.18 11.70 -14.01
CA ALA A 144 -4.16 12.78 -14.10
C ALA A 144 -5.22 12.50 -15.20
N LEU A 145 -4.81 11.95 -16.33
CA LEU A 145 -5.73 11.56 -17.41
C LEU A 145 -6.61 10.36 -17.01
N LEU A 146 -6.06 9.39 -16.29
CA LEU A 146 -6.84 8.27 -15.74
C LEU A 146 -7.87 8.72 -14.70
N SER A 147 -7.58 9.83 -14.00
CA SER A 147 -8.49 10.43 -13.02
C SER A 147 -9.54 11.33 -13.66
N TYR A 148 -9.41 11.63 -14.97
CA TYR A 148 -10.37 12.48 -15.66
C TYR A 148 -11.68 11.74 -15.89
N VAL A 149 -12.68 12.12 -15.13
CA VAL A 149 -14.07 11.69 -15.33
C VAL A 149 -14.85 12.88 -15.85
N ALA A 150 -15.57 12.67 -16.96
CA ALA A 150 -16.50 13.67 -17.42
C ALA A 150 -17.49 14.00 -16.29
N PRO A 151 -17.83 15.29 -16.08
CA PRO A 151 -18.73 15.71 -15.01
C PRO A 151 -20.16 15.21 -15.30
N ASN A 152 -20.44 13.97 -14.93
CA ASN A 152 -21.75 13.36 -14.94
C ASN A 152 -22.08 12.90 -13.52
N ASP A 153 -22.95 13.66 -12.87
CA ASP A 153 -23.91 13.30 -11.82
C ASP A 153 -23.47 12.34 -10.68
N THR A 154 -22.22 12.34 -10.29
CA THR A 154 -21.89 11.73 -9.01
C THR A 154 -22.14 12.75 -7.90
N LEU A 155 -23.11 12.48 -7.06
CA LEU A 155 -23.37 13.20 -5.80
C LEU A 155 -22.18 12.96 -4.85
N ILE A 156 -21.04 13.60 -5.15
CA ILE A 156 -19.88 13.60 -4.27
C ILE A 156 -20.20 14.55 -3.12
N SER A 157 -20.61 14.02 -1.99
CA SER A 157 -20.93 14.78 -0.81
C SER A 157 -19.65 15.09 -0.02
N GLY A 158 -19.23 16.36 -0.05
CA GLY A 158 -18.09 16.84 0.76
C GLY A 158 -16.70 16.51 0.20
N TYR A 159 -15.67 16.94 0.93
CA TYR A 159 -14.25 16.76 0.54
C TYR A 159 -13.47 15.85 1.49
N THR A 160 -14.11 15.22 2.47
CA THR A 160 -13.44 14.39 3.48
C THR A 160 -12.65 13.25 2.85
N TRP A 161 -13.22 12.56 1.84
CA TRP A 161 -12.55 11.51 1.11
C TRP A 161 -11.27 11.98 0.42
N LEU A 162 -11.24 13.24 -0.06
CA LEU A 162 -10.05 13.80 -0.71
C LEU A 162 -8.93 14.01 0.30
N PHE A 163 -9.24 14.53 1.51
CA PHE A 163 -8.25 14.67 2.58
C PHE A 163 -7.72 13.31 3.03
N LEU A 164 -8.58 12.29 3.11
CA LEU A 164 -8.19 10.93 3.43
C LEU A 164 -7.29 10.34 2.34
N ALA A 165 -7.65 10.48 1.06
CA ALA A 165 -6.84 10.04 -0.08
C ALA A 165 -5.45 10.72 -0.10
N MET A 166 -5.39 12.03 0.20
CA MET A 166 -4.12 12.76 0.36
C MET A 166 -3.31 12.25 1.56
N GLY A 167 -3.98 11.88 2.64
CA GLY A 167 -3.33 11.23 3.79
C GLY A 167 -2.69 9.90 3.40
N VAL A 168 -3.41 9.04 2.67
CA VAL A 168 -2.87 7.77 2.15
C VAL A 168 -1.68 8.01 1.21
N PHE A 169 -1.83 8.94 0.27
CA PHE A 169 -0.76 9.34 -0.66
C PHE A 169 0.53 9.71 0.08
N LEU A 170 0.44 10.53 1.14
CA LEU A 170 1.58 10.93 1.95
C LEU A 170 2.15 9.75 2.75
N MET A 171 1.28 8.97 3.41
CA MET A 171 1.72 7.83 4.24
C MET A 171 2.44 6.77 3.41
N TRP A 172 1.91 6.39 2.26
CA TRP A 172 2.55 5.39 1.40
C TRP A 172 3.81 5.90 0.71
N GLY A 173 3.87 7.20 0.38
CA GLY A 173 5.09 7.83 -0.12
C GLY A 173 6.22 7.83 0.92
N LEU A 174 5.90 8.16 2.17
CA LEU A 174 6.81 8.06 3.30
C LEU A 174 7.19 6.61 3.61
N GLN A 175 6.22 5.68 3.58
CA GLN A 175 6.47 4.25 3.77
C GLN A 175 7.52 3.73 2.80
N ALA A 176 7.35 3.99 1.51
CA ALA A 176 8.28 3.53 0.48
C ALA A 176 9.68 4.14 0.65
N TYR A 177 9.76 5.41 1.08
CA TYR A 177 11.04 6.05 1.44
C TYR A 177 11.71 5.34 2.63
N PHE A 178 10.98 5.06 3.71
CA PHE A 178 11.53 4.33 4.85
C PHE A 178 11.86 2.88 4.54
N MET A 179 11.10 2.21 3.68
CA MET A 179 11.44 0.87 3.16
C MET A 179 12.79 0.88 2.44
N LYS A 180 13.05 1.91 1.64
CA LYS A 180 14.35 2.09 0.98
C LYS A 180 15.49 2.23 2.00
N LEU A 181 15.32 3.07 3.04
CA LEU A 181 16.31 3.21 4.11
C LEU A 181 16.52 1.94 4.92
N ALA A 182 15.48 1.14 5.09
CA ALA A 182 15.51 -0.10 5.84
C ALA A 182 16.11 -1.26 5.05
N SER A 183 16.13 -1.21 3.70
CA SER A 183 16.56 -2.31 2.84
C SER A 183 18.02 -2.73 3.05
N ASP A 184 18.87 -1.82 3.52
CA ASP A 184 20.27 -2.09 3.86
C ASP A 184 20.45 -2.58 5.31
N ARG A 185 19.39 -2.58 6.12
CA ARG A 185 19.41 -2.86 7.56
C ARG A 185 18.68 -4.13 7.94
N MET A 186 17.64 -4.50 7.20
CA MET A 186 16.86 -5.70 7.45
C MET A 186 16.33 -6.32 6.15
N PRO A 187 16.13 -7.66 6.10
CA PRO A 187 15.54 -8.33 4.97
C PRO A 187 14.06 -7.93 4.75
N SER A 188 13.61 -8.03 3.51
CA SER A 188 12.24 -7.72 3.09
C SER A 188 11.18 -8.54 3.83
N GLU A 189 11.51 -9.78 4.17
CA GLU A 189 10.68 -10.71 4.94
C GLU A 189 10.39 -10.17 6.33
N SER A 190 11.40 -9.58 6.98
CA SER A 190 11.24 -8.91 8.28
C SER A 190 10.40 -7.65 8.15
N MET A 191 10.59 -6.83 7.10
CA MET A 191 9.74 -5.66 6.84
C MET A 191 8.28 -6.07 6.68
N PHE A 192 8.02 -7.12 5.89
CA PHE A 192 6.68 -7.61 5.68
C PHE A 192 6.04 -8.17 6.95
N PHE A 193 6.82 -8.85 7.80
CA PHE A 193 6.36 -9.28 9.12
C PHE A 193 5.91 -8.10 9.99
N TYR A 194 6.69 -7.02 10.08
CA TYR A 194 6.31 -5.84 10.84
C TYR A 194 5.07 -5.15 10.28
N MET A 195 4.93 -5.10 8.95
CA MET A 195 3.71 -4.60 8.30
C MET A 195 2.49 -5.44 8.68
N THR A 196 2.62 -6.77 8.64
CA THR A 196 1.55 -7.70 9.04
C THR A 196 1.19 -7.52 10.51
N LEU A 197 2.20 -7.46 11.39
CA LEU A 197 2.00 -7.24 12.82
C LEU A 197 1.23 -5.94 13.09
N THR A 198 1.64 -4.86 12.46
CA THR A 198 0.97 -3.56 12.60
C THR A 198 -0.45 -3.61 12.03
N GLY A 199 -0.65 -4.26 10.88
CA GLY A 199 -1.98 -4.46 10.29
C GLY A 199 -2.93 -5.15 11.24
N VAL A 200 -2.46 -6.24 11.87
CA VAL A 200 -3.24 -7.00 12.87
C VAL A 200 -3.50 -6.18 14.13
N LEU A 201 -2.51 -5.42 14.61
CA LEU A 201 -2.67 -4.54 15.78
C LEU A 201 -3.67 -3.39 15.55
N LEU A 202 -3.91 -2.99 14.32
CA LEU A 202 -4.89 -1.97 13.98
C LEU A 202 -6.31 -2.54 13.79
N ILE A 203 -6.51 -3.86 13.78
CA ILE A 203 -7.85 -4.49 13.69
C ILE A 203 -8.83 -3.96 14.75
N PRO A 204 -8.47 -3.86 16.05
CA PRO A 204 -9.39 -3.32 17.05
C PRO A 204 -9.88 -1.91 16.70
N ILE A 205 -9.01 -1.07 16.12
CA ILE A 205 -9.39 0.29 15.68
C ILE A 205 -10.38 0.17 14.52
N ALA A 206 -10.11 -0.64 13.52
CA ALA A 206 -11.02 -0.86 12.40
C ALA A 206 -12.39 -1.37 12.86
N VAL A 207 -12.43 -2.27 13.83
CA VAL A 207 -13.66 -2.78 14.42
C VAL A 207 -14.43 -1.68 15.15
N THR A 208 -13.76 -0.80 15.91
CA THR A 208 -14.43 0.33 16.58
C THR A 208 -14.97 1.38 15.61
N MET A 209 -14.39 1.48 14.40
CA MET A 209 -14.89 2.34 13.33
C MET A 209 -16.08 1.73 12.56
N THR A 210 -16.36 0.45 12.78
CA THR A 210 -17.45 -0.25 12.08
C THR A 210 -18.81 0.12 12.68
N ASP A 211 -19.74 0.49 11.82
CA ASP A 211 -21.16 0.70 12.22
C ASP A 211 -21.88 -0.65 12.22
N PHE A 212 -22.12 -1.17 13.42
CA PHE A 212 -22.86 -2.42 13.64
C PHE A 212 -24.39 -2.22 13.74
N SER A 213 -24.89 -1.00 13.59
CA SER A 213 -26.34 -0.74 13.62
C SER A 213 -27.05 -1.24 12.35
N GLN A 214 -26.30 -1.39 11.26
CA GLN A 214 -26.81 -1.91 10.00
C GLN A 214 -26.58 -3.43 9.91
N PRO A 215 -27.52 -4.18 9.27
CA PRO A 215 -27.33 -5.62 9.07
C PRO A 215 -26.12 -5.87 8.15
N ILE A 216 -25.18 -6.67 8.65
CA ILE A 216 -23.96 -7.02 7.90
C ILE A 216 -24.25 -8.20 6.99
N ASN A 217 -23.98 -8.06 5.71
CA ASN A 217 -24.06 -9.15 4.75
C ASN A 217 -22.80 -10.00 4.80
N TRP A 218 -22.86 -11.14 5.47
CA TRP A 218 -21.76 -12.08 5.59
C TRP A 218 -21.62 -13.04 4.40
N SER A 219 -22.57 -13.00 3.45
CA SER A 219 -22.59 -13.95 2.33
C SER A 219 -21.52 -13.65 1.27
N PHE A 220 -20.87 -12.48 1.34
CA PHE A 220 -19.89 -12.05 0.37
C PHE A 220 -18.63 -11.51 1.07
N THR A 221 -17.74 -12.43 1.42
CA THR A 221 -16.44 -12.11 2.06
C THR A 221 -15.24 -12.36 1.13
N GLY A 222 -15.48 -12.88 -0.08
CA GLY A 222 -14.44 -13.37 -0.96
C GLY A 222 -13.47 -12.35 -1.57
N PRO A 223 -13.87 -11.13 -1.90
CA PRO A 223 -12.98 -10.13 -2.52
C PRO A 223 -11.99 -9.43 -1.59
N TYR A 224 -12.07 -9.64 -0.27
CA TYR A 224 -11.13 -9.01 0.67
C TYR A 224 -9.85 -9.80 0.89
#